data_ad1dae8526351bd68bf6794c0197604f
#
_entry.id   ad1dae8526351bd68bf6794c0197604f
#
_cell.length_a   1.000
_cell.length_b   1.000
_cell.length_c   1.000
_cell.angle_alpha   90.00
_cell.angle_beta   90.00
_cell.angle_gamma   90.00
#
_symmetry.space_group_name_H-M   'P 1'
#
loop_
_entity.id
_entity.type
_entity.pdbx_description
1 polymer ?
#
loop_
_entity_poly.entity_id
_entity_poly.type
_entity_poly.pdbx_seq_one_letter_code
_entity_poly.pdbx_strand_id
1 'polypeptide(L)'
;MNKSPKTVFSLLIPAVIFVAAGAAIFAFQNFSNKRVLSGFAGYVYSKPIFGQNRFEGILIGPSSTGWAWRKEVSKVSITPDTTVEEFDARNGGAILGKDKLPISCKASLVYRLDPSRVKEFMEGIAQSSGRNDDEVADEIMLFAYKNFIQQPFRTAVRAELSQYNALDASGSLQKISDNVYTQLSKRLDGTPFIVDSVAVGETNPPQAIIESVVRKVQTTQENERKETELQIARKDIAIQRARGEAEGAMKMEIARQEANANLARGEAEAKVIVMRGKAQAEAALEAARAEAEGLALKEKAMGPNMLRAKAFENMLNNAKVYLPSGKDAEGNMSVLGILNLDKEPAK
;
A
#
# COMPACT_ATOMS: atom_id res chain seq x y z
N MET A 1 -14.26 15.10 -83.57
CA MET A 1 -13.61 16.06 -82.66
C MET A 1 -12.34 15.40 -82.09
N ASN A 2 -11.20 15.66 -82.73
CA ASN A 2 -9.90 15.08 -82.35
C ASN A 2 -9.25 16.03 -81.37
N LYS A 3 -9.31 15.72 -80.06
CA LYS A 3 -8.59 16.49 -79.04
C LYS A 3 -7.10 16.27 -79.22
N SER A 4 -6.37 17.36 -79.48
CA SER A 4 -4.91 17.30 -79.65
C SER A 4 -4.19 16.63 -78.47
N PRO A 5 -3.15 15.82 -78.72
CA PRO A 5 -2.48 15.10 -77.69
C PRO A 5 -1.84 15.99 -76.58
N LYS A 6 -1.66 17.30 -76.93
CA LYS A 6 -1.12 18.30 -75.96
C LYS A 6 -2.05 18.63 -74.81
N THR A 7 -3.39 18.59 -74.99
CA THR A 7 -4.39 18.89 -73.97
C THR A 7 -4.58 17.73 -73.00
N VAL A 8 -4.39 16.49 -73.47
CA VAL A 8 -4.44 15.31 -72.56
C VAL A 8 -3.20 15.24 -71.61
N PHE A 9 -2.05 15.61 -72.16
CA PHE A 9 -0.81 15.65 -71.38
C PHE A 9 -0.83 16.77 -70.32
N SER A 10 -1.41 17.91 -70.59
CA SER A 10 -1.56 19.06 -69.68
C SER A 10 -2.48 18.77 -68.48
N LEU A 11 -3.45 17.88 -68.62
CA LEU A 11 -4.34 17.45 -67.50
C LEU A 11 -3.80 16.26 -66.73
N LEU A 12 -2.97 15.41 -67.35
CA LEU A 12 -2.38 14.25 -66.72
C LEU A 12 -1.29 14.63 -65.69
N ILE A 13 -0.50 15.65 -65.93
CA ILE A 13 0.58 16.08 -65.02
C ILE A 13 0.03 16.54 -63.66
N PRO A 14 -0.97 17.46 -63.57
CA PRO A 14 -1.51 17.86 -62.28
C PRO A 14 -2.25 16.70 -61.55
N ALA A 15 -2.87 15.79 -62.27
CA ALA A 15 -3.51 14.61 -61.69
C ALA A 15 -2.46 13.67 -61.04
N VAL A 16 -1.35 13.43 -61.73
CA VAL A 16 -0.24 12.63 -61.20
C VAL A 16 0.39 13.29 -59.96
N ILE A 17 0.59 14.62 -59.99
CA ILE A 17 1.10 15.37 -58.85
C ILE A 17 0.14 15.28 -57.67
N PHE A 18 -1.17 15.39 -57.89
CA PHE A 18 -2.18 15.30 -56.86
C PHE A 18 -2.22 13.90 -56.22
N VAL A 19 -2.16 12.85 -57.04
CA VAL A 19 -2.08 11.47 -56.56
C VAL A 19 -0.79 11.22 -55.80
N ALA A 20 0.34 11.72 -56.29
CA ALA A 20 1.64 11.59 -55.60
C ALA A 20 1.64 12.37 -54.29
N ALA A 21 1.10 13.57 -54.24
CA ALA A 21 0.96 14.34 -53.01
C ALA A 21 0.01 13.66 -51.99
N GLY A 22 -1.11 13.11 -52.44
CA GLY A 22 -2.01 12.32 -51.62
C GLY A 22 -1.37 11.06 -51.09
N ALA A 23 -0.62 10.35 -51.90
CA ALA A 23 0.14 9.18 -51.46
C ALA A 23 1.26 9.54 -50.48
N ALA A 24 1.94 10.67 -50.67
CA ALA A 24 2.95 11.16 -49.75
C ALA A 24 2.36 11.55 -48.37
N ILE A 25 1.23 12.27 -48.38
CA ILE A 25 0.49 12.64 -47.17
C ILE A 25 0.01 11.37 -46.43
N PHE A 26 -0.57 10.43 -47.18
CA PHE A 26 -1.00 9.14 -46.61
C PHE A 26 0.17 8.34 -46.02
N ALA A 27 1.29 8.30 -46.75
CA ALA A 27 2.50 7.66 -46.25
C ALA A 27 2.98 8.34 -44.96
N PHE A 28 3.07 9.67 -44.94
CA PHE A 28 3.56 10.43 -43.80
C PHE A 28 2.68 10.28 -42.57
N GLN A 29 1.35 10.29 -42.74
CA GLN A 29 0.40 10.09 -41.64
C GLN A 29 0.46 8.68 -41.04
N ASN A 30 0.91 7.68 -41.79
CA ASN A 30 1.03 6.31 -41.32
C ASN A 30 2.42 5.97 -40.75
N PHE A 31 3.40 6.87 -40.88
CA PHE A 31 4.68 6.74 -40.18
C PHE A 31 4.56 7.34 -38.79
N SER A 32 4.85 6.55 -37.78
CA SER A 32 4.85 7.00 -36.39
C SER A 32 6.07 6.46 -35.65
N ASN A 33 6.54 7.25 -34.70
CA ASN A 33 7.56 6.80 -33.75
C ASN A 33 6.88 6.68 -32.38
N LYS A 34 6.54 5.47 -32.00
CA LYS A 34 5.92 5.16 -30.71
C LYS A 34 7.03 4.94 -29.68
N ARG A 35 6.95 5.64 -28.55
CA ARG A 35 7.91 5.55 -27.45
C ARG A 35 7.31 4.78 -26.29
N VAL A 36 8.14 3.95 -25.67
CA VAL A 36 7.85 3.25 -24.43
C VAL A 36 8.66 3.91 -23.33
N LEU A 37 7.99 4.39 -22.30
CA LEU A 37 8.62 5.03 -21.16
C LEU A 37 9.28 3.99 -20.24
N SER A 38 10.18 4.46 -19.38
CA SER A 38 10.74 3.63 -18.32
C SER A 38 9.65 3.09 -17.40
N GLY A 39 9.75 1.84 -16.99
CA GLY A 39 8.73 1.17 -16.17
C GLY A 39 7.57 0.54 -16.96
N PHE A 40 7.57 0.69 -18.29
CA PHE A 40 6.58 0.07 -19.17
C PHE A 40 7.22 -0.90 -20.16
N ALA A 41 6.45 -1.91 -20.53
CA ALA A 41 6.74 -2.75 -21.69
C ALA A 41 5.71 -2.46 -22.79
N GLY A 42 6.16 -2.41 -24.02
CA GLY A 42 5.33 -2.20 -25.21
C GLY A 42 5.22 -3.46 -26.04
N TYR A 43 4.02 -3.94 -26.26
CA TYR A 43 3.71 -4.97 -27.23
C TYR A 43 3.54 -4.32 -28.59
N VAL A 44 4.50 -4.58 -29.50
CA VAL A 44 4.55 -3.98 -30.84
C VAL A 44 3.86 -4.87 -31.84
N TYR A 45 2.92 -4.31 -32.58
CA TYR A 45 2.26 -5.00 -33.68
C TYR A 45 2.13 -4.09 -34.89
N SER A 46 2.19 -4.70 -36.05
CA SER A 46 1.91 -4.01 -37.31
C SER A 46 0.42 -4.10 -37.64
N LYS A 47 -0.14 -3.01 -38.14
CA LYS A 47 -1.55 -2.89 -38.55
C LYS A 47 -1.62 -2.76 -40.05
N PRO A 48 -1.55 -3.87 -40.82
CA PRO A 48 -1.57 -3.82 -42.27
C PRO A 48 -2.89 -3.20 -42.77
N ILE A 49 -2.89 -2.66 -44.00
CA ILE A 49 -4.11 -2.11 -44.64
C ILE A 49 -5.11 -3.24 -44.86
N PHE A 50 -4.64 -4.41 -45.22
CA PHE A 50 -5.43 -5.62 -45.40
C PHE A 50 -4.86 -6.76 -44.60
N GLY A 51 -5.72 -7.53 -43.93
CA GLY A 51 -5.33 -8.68 -43.12
C GLY A 51 -5.35 -8.42 -41.61
N GLN A 52 -4.79 -9.38 -40.87
CA GLN A 52 -4.77 -9.35 -39.39
C GLN A 52 -3.52 -8.63 -38.86
N ASN A 53 -3.64 -8.06 -37.67
CA ASN A 53 -2.50 -7.50 -36.95
C ASN A 53 -1.42 -8.58 -36.71
N ARG A 54 -0.15 -8.24 -36.92
CA ARG A 54 0.96 -9.16 -36.76
C ARG A 54 1.87 -8.67 -35.64
N PHE A 55 2.13 -9.54 -34.68
CA PHE A 55 3.12 -9.30 -33.63
C PHE A 55 4.53 -9.15 -34.24
N GLU A 56 5.27 -8.14 -33.80
CA GLU A 56 6.64 -7.87 -34.26
C GLU A 56 7.68 -7.99 -33.15
N GLY A 57 7.31 -7.70 -31.91
CA GLY A 57 8.23 -7.81 -30.80
C GLY A 57 7.76 -7.11 -29.52
N ILE A 58 8.62 -7.13 -28.53
CA ILE A 58 8.41 -6.46 -27.25
C ILE A 58 9.49 -5.40 -27.10
N LEU A 59 9.08 -4.18 -26.71
CA LEU A 59 9.97 -3.10 -26.36
C LEU A 59 9.92 -2.86 -24.87
N ILE A 60 11.05 -2.99 -24.18
CA ILE A 60 11.15 -2.63 -22.76
C ILE A 60 11.66 -1.19 -22.69
N GLY A 61 10.94 -0.34 -21.94
CA GLY A 61 11.32 1.06 -21.80
C GLY A 61 12.59 1.29 -20.97
N PRO A 62 13.30 2.37 -21.25
CA PRO A 62 13.04 3.39 -22.25
C PRO A 62 13.48 3.00 -23.66
N SER A 63 12.56 2.94 -24.59
CA SER A 63 12.83 2.54 -25.99
C SER A 63 11.80 3.12 -26.95
N SER A 64 12.04 2.97 -28.25
CA SER A 64 11.10 3.42 -29.28
C SER A 64 11.09 2.49 -30.47
N THR A 65 9.98 2.50 -31.23
CA THR A 65 9.87 1.76 -32.50
C THR A 65 10.72 2.34 -33.61
N GLY A 66 11.30 3.54 -33.42
CA GLY A 66 11.81 4.34 -34.52
C GLY A 66 10.70 4.82 -35.47
N TRP A 67 11.06 5.47 -36.57
CA TRP A 67 10.10 5.83 -37.63
C TRP A 67 9.72 4.55 -38.37
N ALA A 68 8.51 4.08 -38.16
CA ALA A 68 8.03 2.84 -38.76
C ALA A 68 6.63 3.01 -39.33
N TRP A 69 6.36 2.25 -40.40
CA TRP A 69 5.09 2.24 -41.12
C TRP A 69 4.05 1.44 -40.29
N ARG A 70 2.94 2.13 -39.93
CA ARG A 70 1.76 1.49 -39.29
C ARG A 70 2.04 0.54 -38.15
N LYS A 71 3.02 0.90 -37.32
CA LYS A 71 3.27 0.19 -36.07
C LYS A 71 2.50 0.82 -34.93
N GLU A 72 1.86 -0.02 -34.15
CA GLU A 72 1.17 0.34 -32.92
C GLU A 72 1.87 -0.35 -31.74
N VAL A 73 1.77 0.28 -30.57
CA VAL A 73 2.39 -0.22 -29.34
C VAL A 73 1.35 -0.16 -28.24
N SER A 74 0.92 -1.32 -27.77
CA SER A 74 0.13 -1.42 -26.55
C SER A 74 1.06 -1.49 -25.36
N LYS A 75 0.91 -0.57 -24.41
CA LYS A 75 1.79 -0.44 -23.25
C LYS A 75 1.18 -1.16 -22.03
N VAL A 76 2.04 -1.76 -21.22
CA VAL A 76 1.68 -2.33 -19.93
C VAL A 76 2.74 -1.97 -18.91
N SER A 77 2.33 -1.71 -17.67
CA SER A 77 3.26 -1.46 -16.56
C SER A 77 3.98 -2.76 -16.18
N ILE A 78 5.31 -2.67 -16.06
CA ILE A 78 6.17 -3.73 -15.50
C ILE A 78 6.74 -3.34 -14.13
N THR A 79 6.35 -2.17 -13.63
CA THR A 79 6.70 -1.74 -12.28
C THR A 79 5.89 -2.49 -11.24
N PRO A 80 6.43 -2.69 -10.02
CA PRO A 80 5.67 -3.26 -8.93
C PRO A 80 4.42 -2.42 -8.62
N ASP A 81 3.30 -3.09 -8.51
CA ASP A 81 2.01 -2.52 -8.10
C ASP A 81 1.61 -3.08 -6.74
N THR A 82 0.98 -2.24 -5.92
CA THR A 82 0.58 -2.61 -4.56
C THR A 82 -0.93 -2.57 -4.42
N THR A 83 -1.50 -3.71 -4.08
CA THR A 83 -2.93 -3.83 -3.81
C THR A 83 -3.16 -4.25 -2.36
N VAL A 84 -4.16 -3.65 -1.73
CA VAL A 84 -4.57 -3.96 -0.36
C VAL A 84 -5.96 -4.60 -0.39
N GLU A 85 -6.05 -5.78 0.21
CA GLU A 85 -7.32 -6.49 0.42
C GLU A 85 -7.73 -6.43 1.88
N GLU A 86 -9.00 -6.10 2.10
CA GLU A 86 -9.59 -6.09 3.43
C GLU A 86 -10.44 -7.34 3.66
N PHE A 87 -10.24 -7.96 4.80
CA PHE A 87 -10.96 -9.14 5.25
C PHE A 87 -11.75 -8.79 6.52
N ASP A 88 -12.89 -8.18 6.33
CA ASP A 88 -13.81 -7.85 7.41
C ASP A 88 -15.21 -8.41 7.12
N ALA A 89 -16.13 -8.27 8.09
CA ALA A 89 -17.49 -8.73 7.94
C ALA A 89 -18.27 -8.03 6.79
N ARG A 90 -17.79 -6.85 6.34
CA ARG A 90 -18.40 -6.03 5.28
C ARG A 90 -17.81 -6.34 3.91
N ASN A 91 -16.49 -6.47 3.84
CA ASN A 91 -15.72 -6.56 2.58
C ASN A 91 -15.19 -7.97 2.30
N GLY A 92 -16.06 -8.96 2.22
CA GLY A 92 -15.68 -10.31 1.84
C GLY A 92 -15.65 -11.34 2.96
N GLY A 93 -16.17 -10.97 4.13
CA GLY A 93 -16.30 -11.83 5.30
C GLY A 93 -15.01 -11.94 6.13
N ALA A 94 -15.15 -11.81 7.43
CA ALA A 94 -14.06 -12.10 8.37
C ALA A 94 -13.59 -13.55 8.21
N ILE A 95 -12.31 -13.77 8.45
CA ILE A 95 -11.71 -15.10 8.38
C ILE A 95 -11.96 -15.80 9.70
N LEU A 96 -12.43 -17.04 9.65
CA LEU A 96 -12.58 -17.84 10.86
C LEU A 96 -11.24 -18.46 11.23
N GLY A 97 -10.73 -18.13 12.40
CA GLY A 97 -9.56 -18.74 13.00
C GLY A 97 -9.79 -20.22 13.38
N LYS A 98 -8.75 -20.89 13.85
CA LYS A 98 -8.80 -22.27 14.35
C LYS A 98 -9.77 -22.42 15.51
N ASP A 99 -9.92 -21.39 16.32
CA ASP A 99 -10.83 -21.27 17.44
C ASP A 99 -12.27 -20.88 17.02
N LYS A 100 -12.56 -20.86 15.70
CA LYS A 100 -13.83 -20.44 15.07
C LYS A 100 -14.22 -18.98 15.37
N LEU A 101 -13.28 -18.16 15.79
CA LEU A 101 -13.50 -16.76 16.02
C LEU A 101 -13.20 -15.95 14.76
N PRO A 102 -14.01 -14.93 14.44
CA PRO A 102 -13.78 -14.10 13.28
C PRO A 102 -12.54 -13.22 13.48
N ILE A 103 -11.64 -13.28 12.52
CA ILE A 103 -10.44 -12.45 12.44
C ILE A 103 -10.64 -11.47 11.29
N SER A 104 -10.56 -10.18 11.58
CA SER A 104 -10.52 -9.13 10.57
C SER A 104 -9.08 -8.71 10.37
N CYS A 105 -8.62 -8.59 9.13
CA CYS A 105 -7.27 -8.13 8.81
C CYS A 105 -7.22 -7.42 7.46
N LYS A 106 -6.10 -6.70 7.23
CA LYS A 106 -5.74 -6.13 5.94
C LYS A 106 -4.50 -6.85 5.45
N ALA A 107 -4.51 -7.28 4.21
CA ALA A 107 -3.33 -7.86 3.59
C ALA A 107 -2.96 -7.08 2.34
N SER A 108 -1.69 -6.74 2.22
CA SER A 108 -1.13 -6.06 1.06
C SER A 108 -0.30 -7.02 0.23
N LEU A 109 -0.43 -6.90 -1.07
CA LEU A 109 0.29 -7.67 -2.06
C LEU A 109 1.03 -6.71 -2.98
N VAL A 110 2.32 -6.92 -3.11
CA VAL A 110 3.15 -6.26 -4.13
C VAL A 110 3.46 -7.28 -5.22
N TYR A 111 3.06 -6.96 -6.42
CA TYR A 111 3.25 -7.85 -7.58
C TYR A 111 3.63 -7.03 -8.81
N ARG A 112 4.22 -7.68 -9.78
CA ARG A 112 4.59 -7.08 -11.07
C ARG A 112 4.43 -8.07 -12.20
N LEU A 113 4.41 -7.54 -13.42
CA LEU A 113 4.45 -8.35 -14.63
C LEU A 113 5.89 -8.78 -14.93
N ASP A 114 6.09 -10.04 -15.30
CA ASP A 114 7.37 -10.54 -15.78
C ASP A 114 7.68 -9.94 -17.16
N PRO A 115 8.77 -9.16 -17.31
CA PRO A 115 9.13 -8.56 -18.59
C PRO A 115 9.37 -9.59 -19.70
N SER A 116 9.77 -10.81 -19.35
CA SER A 116 10.01 -11.88 -20.33
C SER A 116 8.72 -12.49 -20.89
N ARG A 117 7.61 -12.36 -20.16
CA ARG A 117 6.31 -12.96 -20.48
C ARG A 117 5.24 -11.96 -20.89
N VAL A 118 5.63 -10.73 -21.20
CA VAL A 118 4.71 -9.66 -21.66
C VAL A 118 3.89 -10.09 -22.87
N LYS A 119 4.48 -10.84 -23.79
CA LYS A 119 3.75 -11.36 -24.96
C LYS A 119 2.58 -12.24 -24.55
N GLU A 120 2.82 -13.21 -23.67
CA GLU A 120 1.79 -14.13 -23.16
C GLU A 120 0.69 -13.36 -22.43
N PHE A 121 1.08 -12.38 -21.62
CA PHE A 121 0.14 -11.51 -20.93
C PHE A 121 -0.75 -10.75 -21.91
N MET A 122 -0.17 -10.11 -22.91
CA MET A 122 -0.90 -9.28 -23.89
C MET A 122 -1.81 -10.11 -24.78
N GLU A 123 -1.36 -11.28 -25.22
CA GLU A 123 -2.14 -12.15 -26.11
C GLU A 123 -3.23 -12.94 -25.36
N GLY A 124 -2.97 -13.34 -24.10
CA GLY A 124 -3.90 -14.14 -23.32
C GLY A 124 -4.87 -13.33 -22.47
N ILE A 125 -4.33 -12.39 -21.70
CA ILE A 125 -5.07 -11.69 -20.65
C ILE A 125 -5.58 -10.32 -21.13
N ALA A 126 -4.73 -9.52 -21.75
CA ALA A 126 -5.11 -8.18 -22.17
C ALA A 126 -6.17 -8.18 -23.26
N GLN A 127 -6.14 -9.13 -24.19
CA GLN A 127 -7.18 -9.28 -25.22
C GLN A 127 -8.56 -9.61 -24.62
N SER A 128 -8.61 -10.34 -23.52
CA SER A 128 -9.88 -10.65 -22.85
C SER A 128 -10.52 -9.43 -22.18
N SER A 129 -9.76 -8.38 -21.92
CA SER A 129 -10.29 -7.10 -21.40
C SER A 129 -11.07 -6.28 -22.43
N GLY A 130 -10.92 -6.59 -23.73
CA GLY A 130 -11.59 -5.88 -24.83
C GLY A 130 -11.10 -4.45 -25.06
N ARG A 131 -10.03 -4.03 -24.40
CA ARG A 131 -9.51 -2.65 -24.42
C ARG A 131 -8.11 -2.63 -25.01
N ASN A 132 -7.96 -1.91 -26.11
CA ASN A 132 -6.71 -1.81 -26.87
C ASN A 132 -6.10 -0.40 -26.90
N ASP A 133 -6.64 0.56 -26.13
CA ASP A 133 -6.23 1.95 -26.21
C ASP A 133 -5.08 2.29 -25.24
N ASP A 134 -4.20 3.18 -25.70
CA ASP A 134 -2.94 3.61 -25.07
C ASP A 134 -3.11 4.21 -23.63
N GLU A 135 -4.33 4.62 -23.25
CA GLU A 135 -4.60 5.29 -21.95
C GLU A 135 -4.86 4.32 -20.79
N VAL A 136 -4.85 3.01 -21.01
CA VAL A 136 -5.48 2.05 -20.08
C VAL A 136 -4.50 1.04 -19.49
N ALA A 137 -3.19 1.31 -19.47
CA ALA A 137 -2.21 0.38 -18.92
C ALA A 137 -2.51 -0.04 -17.46
N ASP A 138 -2.94 0.93 -16.64
CA ASP A 138 -3.29 0.68 -15.23
C ASP A 138 -4.62 -0.08 -15.10
N GLU A 139 -5.59 0.17 -15.98
CA GLU A 139 -6.84 -0.56 -15.99
C GLU A 139 -6.66 -2.02 -16.43
N ILE A 140 -5.74 -2.29 -17.36
CA ILE A 140 -5.40 -3.66 -17.78
C ILE A 140 -4.78 -4.42 -16.60
N MET A 141 -3.89 -3.80 -15.84
CA MET A 141 -3.29 -4.41 -14.65
C MET A 141 -4.34 -4.65 -13.56
N LEU A 142 -5.24 -3.70 -13.32
CA LEU A 142 -6.35 -3.87 -12.37
C LEU A 142 -7.31 -4.99 -12.80
N PHE A 143 -7.62 -5.10 -14.08
CA PHE A 143 -8.42 -6.19 -14.63
C PHE A 143 -7.73 -7.54 -14.42
N ALA A 144 -6.44 -7.60 -14.71
CA ALA A 144 -5.63 -8.79 -14.51
C ALA A 144 -5.57 -9.20 -13.04
N TYR A 145 -5.38 -8.24 -12.13
CA TYR A 145 -5.43 -8.49 -10.70
C TYR A 145 -6.76 -9.12 -10.27
N LYS A 146 -7.89 -8.49 -10.61
CA LYS A 146 -9.21 -8.95 -10.21
C LYS A 146 -9.54 -10.35 -10.70
N ASN A 147 -9.13 -10.68 -11.93
CA ASN A 147 -9.49 -11.96 -12.54
C ASN A 147 -8.53 -13.11 -12.24
N PHE A 148 -7.24 -12.82 -12.06
CA PHE A 148 -6.22 -13.87 -11.98
C PHE A 148 -5.49 -13.93 -10.62
N ILE A 149 -5.32 -12.80 -9.92
CA ILE A 149 -4.52 -12.74 -8.69
C ILE A 149 -5.38 -12.65 -7.44
N GLN A 150 -6.46 -11.89 -7.47
CA GLN A 150 -7.27 -11.59 -6.29
C GLN A 150 -7.79 -12.85 -5.58
N GLN A 151 -8.38 -13.78 -6.31
CA GLN A 151 -8.93 -14.99 -5.71
C GLN A 151 -7.87 -15.94 -5.15
N PRO A 152 -6.77 -16.26 -5.86
CA PRO A 152 -5.63 -16.99 -5.30
C PRO A 152 -5.07 -16.34 -4.04
N PHE A 153 -4.90 -15.01 -4.04
CA PHE A 153 -4.40 -14.24 -2.90
C PHE A 153 -5.34 -14.34 -1.69
N ARG A 154 -6.62 -14.03 -1.90
CA ARG A 154 -7.63 -14.14 -0.83
C ARG A 154 -7.72 -15.55 -0.27
N THR A 155 -7.60 -16.56 -1.11
CA THR A 155 -7.63 -17.95 -0.68
C THR A 155 -6.39 -18.32 0.13
N ALA A 156 -5.20 -17.87 -0.28
CA ALA A 156 -3.97 -18.13 0.45
C ALA A 156 -3.98 -17.47 1.84
N VAL A 157 -4.41 -16.20 1.92
CA VAL A 157 -4.54 -15.49 3.19
C VAL A 157 -5.53 -16.18 4.13
N ARG A 158 -6.70 -16.59 3.62
CA ARG A 158 -7.70 -17.30 4.41
C ARG A 158 -7.21 -18.65 4.90
N ALA A 159 -6.58 -19.42 4.02
CA ALA A 159 -6.08 -20.75 4.34
C ALA A 159 -5.01 -20.69 5.43
N GLU A 160 -4.15 -19.67 5.38
CA GLU A 160 -3.09 -19.54 6.38
C GLU A 160 -3.64 -19.02 7.71
N LEU A 161 -4.42 -17.94 7.71
CA LEU A 161 -4.99 -17.37 8.93
C LEU A 161 -5.94 -18.34 9.67
N SER A 162 -6.63 -19.22 8.95
CA SER A 162 -7.50 -20.23 9.56
C SER A 162 -6.76 -21.27 10.41
N GLN A 163 -5.43 -21.36 10.29
CA GLN A 163 -4.61 -22.29 11.09
C GLN A 163 -4.25 -21.73 12.46
N TYR A 164 -4.41 -20.42 12.66
CA TYR A 164 -4.07 -19.73 13.89
C TYR A 164 -5.32 -19.40 14.70
N ASN A 165 -5.18 -19.34 16.02
CA ASN A 165 -6.20 -18.76 16.88
C ASN A 165 -6.23 -17.25 16.70
N ALA A 166 -7.37 -16.62 16.94
CA ALA A 166 -7.53 -15.19 16.72
C ALA A 166 -6.52 -14.30 17.48
N LEU A 167 -6.13 -14.74 18.69
CA LEU A 167 -5.14 -14.02 19.49
C LEU A 167 -3.70 -14.30 19.07
N ASP A 168 -3.38 -15.54 18.68
CA ASP A 168 -2.03 -15.95 18.30
C ASP A 168 -1.64 -15.40 16.93
N ALA A 169 -2.63 -15.11 16.06
CA ALA A 169 -2.42 -14.57 14.74
C ALA A 169 -1.65 -13.24 14.79
N SER A 170 -1.98 -12.35 15.75
CA SER A 170 -1.32 -11.04 15.87
C SER A 170 0.17 -11.15 16.23
N GLY A 171 0.57 -12.18 16.99
CA GLY A 171 1.97 -12.45 17.31
C GLY A 171 2.77 -13.15 16.20
N SER A 172 2.10 -13.65 15.15
CA SER A 172 2.69 -14.50 14.12
C SER A 172 2.61 -13.90 12.72
N LEU A 173 2.33 -12.61 12.59
CA LEU A 173 2.05 -11.93 11.31
C LEU A 173 3.17 -12.10 10.26
N GLN A 174 4.43 -12.02 10.68
CA GLN A 174 5.55 -12.22 9.78
C GLN A 174 5.56 -13.64 9.18
N LYS A 175 5.40 -14.65 10.03
CA LYS A 175 5.35 -16.05 9.59
C LYS A 175 4.16 -16.33 8.66
N ILE A 176 3.02 -15.74 8.96
CA ILE A 176 1.82 -15.81 8.14
C ILE A 176 2.10 -15.17 6.76
N SER A 177 2.72 -13.99 6.74
CA SER A 177 3.09 -13.29 5.50
C SER A 177 4.03 -14.14 4.63
N ASP A 178 5.06 -14.74 5.21
CA ASP A 178 6.03 -15.59 4.52
C ASP A 178 5.38 -16.85 3.94
N ASN A 179 4.48 -17.46 4.70
CA ASN A 179 3.73 -18.63 4.25
C ASN A 179 2.75 -18.29 3.12
N VAL A 180 2.02 -17.17 3.24
CA VAL A 180 1.12 -16.68 2.19
C VAL A 180 1.91 -16.36 0.92
N TYR A 181 3.06 -15.68 1.05
CA TYR A 181 3.97 -15.42 -0.07
C TYR A 181 4.37 -16.73 -0.78
N THR A 182 4.79 -17.72 -0.02
CA THR A 182 5.23 -19.02 -0.57
C THR A 182 4.08 -19.75 -1.27
N GLN A 183 2.89 -19.76 -0.68
CA GLN A 183 1.70 -20.39 -1.27
C GLN A 183 1.24 -19.66 -2.54
N LEU A 184 1.24 -18.32 -2.49
CA LEU A 184 0.82 -17.50 -3.62
C LEU A 184 1.80 -17.61 -4.78
N SER A 185 3.11 -17.56 -4.51
CA SER A 185 4.15 -17.72 -5.53
C SER A 185 4.03 -19.07 -6.25
N LYS A 186 3.78 -20.14 -5.50
CA LYS A 186 3.54 -21.48 -6.10
C LYS A 186 2.27 -21.53 -6.96
N ARG A 187 1.21 -20.83 -6.57
CA ARG A 187 -0.05 -20.80 -7.34
C ARG A 187 0.04 -19.96 -8.59
N LEU A 188 0.85 -18.92 -8.56
CA LEU A 188 1.10 -18.04 -9.69
C LEU A 188 2.29 -18.51 -10.54
N ASP A 189 2.96 -19.58 -10.13
CA ASP A 189 3.99 -20.20 -10.94
C ASP A 189 3.41 -20.64 -12.30
N GLY A 190 4.13 -20.34 -13.38
CA GLY A 190 3.60 -20.55 -14.73
C GLY A 190 2.70 -19.42 -15.25
N THR A 191 2.31 -18.43 -14.46
CA THR A 191 1.62 -17.23 -14.93
C THR A 191 2.62 -16.09 -15.24
N PRO A 192 2.22 -15.06 -16.01
CA PRO A 192 3.11 -13.93 -16.28
C PRO A 192 3.32 -12.96 -15.09
N PHE A 193 2.83 -13.29 -13.90
CA PHE A 193 2.93 -12.44 -12.71
C PHE A 193 4.01 -12.93 -11.76
N ILE A 194 4.76 -11.99 -11.20
CA ILE A 194 5.74 -12.22 -10.14
C ILE A 194 5.24 -11.54 -8.87
N VAL A 195 5.23 -12.28 -7.77
CA VAL A 195 4.95 -11.76 -6.44
C VAL A 195 6.27 -11.26 -5.85
N ASP A 196 6.35 -9.97 -5.55
CA ASP A 196 7.55 -9.38 -4.95
C ASP A 196 7.49 -9.48 -3.41
N SER A 197 6.34 -9.17 -2.81
CA SER A 197 6.15 -9.31 -1.37
C SER A 197 4.67 -9.43 -0.99
N VAL A 198 4.43 -10.05 0.15
CA VAL A 198 3.12 -10.09 0.80
C VAL A 198 3.31 -9.61 2.24
N ALA A 199 2.43 -8.74 2.70
CA ALA A 199 2.37 -8.35 4.10
C ALA A 199 0.94 -8.48 4.61
N VAL A 200 0.78 -9.26 5.67
CA VAL A 200 -0.46 -9.32 6.42
C VAL A 200 -0.36 -8.31 7.54
N GLY A 201 -1.24 -7.33 7.51
CA GLY A 201 -1.30 -6.26 8.50
C GLY A 201 -1.98 -6.69 9.79
N GLU A 202 -2.27 -5.71 10.61
CA GLU A 202 -2.83 -5.91 11.93
C GLU A 202 -4.11 -6.75 11.89
N THR A 203 -4.17 -7.76 12.73
CA THR A 203 -5.34 -8.60 12.92
C THR A 203 -6.14 -8.09 14.10
N ASN A 204 -7.42 -7.82 13.87
CA ASN A 204 -8.34 -7.35 14.91
C ASN A 204 -9.25 -8.52 15.33
N PRO A 205 -8.99 -9.12 16.50
CA PRO A 205 -9.91 -10.08 17.09
C PRO A 205 -11.19 -9.37 17.57
N PRO A 206 -12.31 -10.08 17.70
CA PRO A 206 -13.57 -9.50 18.18
C PRO A 206 -13.41 -8.86 19.55
N GLN A 207 -14.04 -7.71 19.75
CA GLN A 207 -13.92 -6.92 20.97
C GLN A 207 -14.35 -7.71 22.23
N ALA A 208 -15.36 -8.58 22.09
CA ALA A 208 -15.79 -9.47 23.18
C ALA A 208 -14.68 -10.39 23.72
N ILE A 209 -13.72 -10.78 22.86
CA ILE A 209 -12.61 -11.62 23.23
C ILE A 209 -11.54 -10.82 23.94
N ILE A 210 -11.22 -9.64 23.42
CA ILE A 210 -10.30 -8.70 24.07
C ILE A 210 -10.81 -8.44 25.49
N GLU A 211 -12.10 -8.12 25.66
CA GLU A 211 -12.71 -7.93 26.97
C GLU A 211 -12.64 -9.17 27.87
N SER A 212 -12.87 -10.36 27.30
CA SER A 212 -12.80 -11.61 28.08
C SER A 212 -11.37 -11.92 28.56
N VAL A 213 -10.37 -11.64 27.71
CA VAL A 213 -8.95 -11.80 28.07
C VAL A 213 -8.53 -10.78 29.12
N VAL A 214 -8.94 -9.51 28.93
CA VAL A 214 -8.69 -8.46 29.91
C VAL A 214 -9.31 -8.83 31.27
N ARG A 215 -10.56 -9.28 31.28
CA ARG A 215 -11.21 -9.77 32.53
C ARG A 215 -10.46 -10.96 33.13
N LYS A 216 -10.04 -11.94 32.31
CA LYS A 216 -9.30 -13.09 32.79
C LYS A 216 -7.94 -12.69 33.41
N VAL A 217 -7.22 -11.78 32.73
CA VAL A 217 -5.97 -11.23 33.25
C VAL A 217 -6.20 -10.46 34.55
N GLN A 218 -7.24 -9.62 34.61
CA GLN A 218 -7.63 -8.92 35.84
C GLN A 218 -7.97 -9.88 36.96
N THR A 219 -8.77 -10.93 36.71
CA THR A 219 -9.14 -11.94 37.71
C THR A 219 -7.90 -12.72 38.18
N THR A 220 -7.00 -13.05 37.25
CA THR A 220 -5.75 -13.72 37.61
C THR A 220 -4.88 -12.84 38.52
N GLN A 221 -4.74 -11.56 38.16
CA GLN A 221 -4.02 -10.57 38.94
C GLN A 221 -4.67 -10.33 40.32
N GLU A 222 -6.02 -10.29 40.38
CA GLU A 222 -6.75 -10.21 41.65
C GLU A 222 -6.56 -11.45 42.49
N ASN A 223 -6.55 -12.64 41.89
CA ASN A 223 -6.29 -13.89 42.62
C ASN A 223 -4.85 -13.96 43.11
N GLU A 224 -3.87 -13.59 42.31
CA GLU A 224 -2.48 -13.48 42.72
C GLU A 224 -2.28 -12.46 43.85
N ARG A 225 -2.98 -11.31 43.79
CA ARG A 225 -3.03 -10.36 44.90
C ARG A 225 -3.63 -10.96 46.16
N LYS A 226 -4.79 -11.63 46.05
CA LYS A 226 -5.44 -12.30 47.19
C LYS A 226 -4.58 -13.43 47.75
N GLU A 227 -3.93 -14.22 46.91
CA GLU A 227 -2.97 -15.23 47.36
C GLU A 227 -1.77 -14.61 48.09
N THR A 228 -1.27 -13.51 47.53
CA THR A 228 -0.17 -12.74 48.17
C THR A 228 -0.63 -12.13 49.48
N GLU A 229 -1.83 -11.56 49.55
CA GLU A 229 -2.42 -11.04 50.80
C GLU A 229 -2.66 -12.15 51.83
N LEU A 230 -3.15 -13.32 51.38
CA LEU A 230 -3.30 -14.49 52.29
C LEU A 230 -1.96 -15.03 52.78
N GLN A 231 -0.93 -15.02 51.93
CA GLN A 231 0.43 -15.39 52.34
C GLN A 231 1.00 -14.36 53.30
N ILE A 232 0.76 -13.07 53.07
CA ILE A 232 1.16 -12.00 53.97
C ILE A 232 0.44 -12.15 55.32
N ALA A 233 -0.90 -12.33 55.29
CA ALA A 233 -1.67 -12.54 56.54
C ALA A 233 -1.24 -13.79 57.32
N ARG A 234 -0.92 -14.89 56.61
CA ARG A 234 -0.36 -16.11 57.29
C ARG A 234 1.04 -15.85 57.89
N LYS A 235 1.89 -15.09 57.18
CA LYS A 235 3.19 -14.67 57.70
C LYS A 235 3.03 -13.73 58.89
N ASP A 236 2.10 -12.80 58.85
CA ASP A 236 1.83 -11.90 59.96
C ASP A 236 1.31 -12.64 61.19
N ILE A 237 0.46 -13.65 61.03
CA ILE A 237 0.03 -14.51 62.13
C ILE A 237 1.20 -15.32 62.71
N ALA A 238 2.10 -15.83 61.82
CA ALA A 238 3.29 -16.53 62.26
C ALA A 238 4.28 -15.62 63.01
N ILE A 239 4.43 -14.39 62.50
CA ILE A 239 5.24 -13.34 63.11
C ILE A 239 4.65 -12.91 64.47
N GLN A 240 3.32 -12.73 64.54
CA GLN A 240 2.64 -12.41 65.81
C GLN A 240 2.84 -13.54 66.86
N ARG A 241 2.91 -14.80 66.43
CA ARG A 241 3.22 -15.92 67.30
C ARG A 241 4.70 -15.93 67.76
N ALA A 242 5.59 -15.48 66.85
CA ALA A 242 7.00 -15.34 67.18
C ALA A 242 7.35 -14.03 67.92
N ARG A 243 6.37 -13.12 68.11
CA ARG A 243 6.55 -11.82 68.76
C ARG A 243 7.03 -11.89 70.25
N GLY A 244 6.90 -13.03 70.91
CA GLY A 244 7.43 -13.21 72.28
C GLY A 244 8.96 -13.23 72.37
N GLU A 245 9.69 -13.44 71.27
CA GLU A 245 11.12 -13.70 71.30
C GLU A 245 12.04 -12.68 70.59
N ALA A 246 11.54 -11.79 69.76
CA ALA A 246 12.48 -10.92 69.01
C ALA A 246 11.88 -9.59 68.45
N GLU A 247 11.45 -8.66 69.30
CA GLU A 247 10.95 -7.35 68.93
C GLU A 247 11.93 -6.47 68.15
N GLY A 248 13.21 -6.67 68.25
CA GLY A 248 14.25 -5.89 67.62
C GLY A 248 14.48 -6.24 66.15
N ALA A 249 14.36 -7.52 65.77
CA ALA A 249 14.55 -7.96 64.35
C ALA A 249 13.36 -7.67 63.47
N MET A 250 12.19 -7.52 64.06
CA MET A 250 10.91 -7.35 63.38
C MET A 250 10.75 -6.03 62.60
N LYS A 251 11.25 -4.93 63.16
CA LYS A 251 11.15 -3.62 62.47
C LYS A 251 12.00 -3.57 61.21
N MET A 252 13.14 -4.23 61.19
CA MET A 252 14.00 -4.29 59.99
C MET A 252 13.40 -5.19 58.91
N GLU A 253 12.74 -6.32 59.27
CA GLU A 253 12.18 -7.26 58.30
C GLU A 253 10.89 -6.70 57.66
N ILE A 254 10.04 -6.02 58.42
CA ILE A 254 8.84 -5.35 57.90
C ILE A 254 9.21 -4.22 56.94
N ALA A 255 10.20 -3.39 57.30
CA ALA A 255 10.68 -2.30 56.42
C ALA A 255 11.26 -2.84 55.10
N ARG A 256 11.88 -4.01 55.14
CA ARG A 256 12.46 -4.67 53.95
C ARG A 256 11.38 -5.26 53.01
N GLN A 257 10.31 -5.85 53.57
CA GLN A 257 9.19 -6.37 52.79
C GLN A 257 8.38 -5.26 52.12
N GLU A 258 8.16 -4.12 52.81
CA GLU A 258 7.50 -2.95 52.24
C GLU A 258 8.33 -2.30 51.11
N ALA A 259 9.67 -2.22 51.29
CA ALA A 259 10.56 -1.71 50.25
C ALA A 259 10.54 -2.59 48.97
N ASN A 260 10.53 -3.93 49.13
CA ASN A 260 10.46 -4.87 48.03
C ASN A 260 9.09 -4.84 47.29
N ALA A 261 8.00 -4.69 48.04
CA ALA A 261 6.66 -4.53 47.44
C ALA A 261 6.50 -3.22 46.65
N ASN A 262 7.11 -2.15 47.17
CA ASN A 262 7.11 -0.85 46.46
C ASN A 262 8.02 -0.86 45.23
N LEU A 263 9.18 -1.55 45.31
CA LEU A 263 10.02 -1.77 44.12
C LEU A 263 9.33 -2.62 43.05
N ALA A 264 8.66 -3.73 43.46
CA ALA A 264 7.94 -4.59 42.55
C ALA A 264 6.73 -3.88 41.90
N ARG A 265 6.05 -2.98 42.65
CA ARG A 265 4.98 -2.13 42.09
C ARG A 265 5.54 -1.11 41.09
N GLY A 266 6.64 -0.45 41.43
CA GLY A 266 7.32 0.49 40.55
C GLY A 266 7.82 -0.16 39.25
N GLU A 267 8.36 -1.37 39.33
CA GLU A 267 8.78 -2.12 38.13
C GLU A 267 7.60 -2.59 37.27
N ALA A 268 6.49 -3.01 37.92
CA ALA A 268 5.27 -3.41 37.18
C ALA A 268 4.63 -2.21 36.48
N GLU A 269 4.53 -1.07 37.16
CA GLU A 269 4.02 0.18 36.55
C GLU A 269 4.93 0.67 35.43
N ALA A 270 6.25 0.62 35.62
CA ALA A 270 7.21 0.98 34.58
C ALA A 270 7.07 0.07 33.33
N LYS A 271 6.89 -1.24 33.50
CA LYS A 271 6.67 -2.16 32.37
C LYS A 271 5.36 -1.85 31.62
N VAL A 272 4.30 -1.52 32.32
CA VAL A 272 3.01 -1.15 31.68
C VAL A 272 3.14 0.16 30.91
N ILE A 273 3.84 1.15 31.44
CA ILE A 273 4.09 2.44 30.76
C ILE A 273 4.94 2.22 29.50
N VAL A 274 5.98 1.39 29.58
CA VAL A 274 6.83 1.08 28.42
C VAL A 274 6.05 0.31 27.34
N MET A 275 5.20 -0.64 27.72
CA MET A 275 4.36 -1.36 26.75
C MET A 275 3.35 -0.43 26.07
N ARG A 276 2.69 0.47 26.81
CA ARG A 276 1.79 1.46 26.22
C ARG A 276 2.54 2.42 25.29
N GLY A 277 3.72 2.88 25.69
CA GLY A 277 4.55 3.74 24.84
C GLY A 277 4.98 3.07 23.54
N LYS A 278 5.34 1.79 23.58
CA LYS A 278 5.68 1.02 22.38
C LYS A 278 4.46 0.83 21.45
N ALA A 279 3.32 0.45 22.00
CA ALA A 279 2.09 0.27 21.22
C ALA A 279 1.62 1.59 20.55
N GLN A 280 1.75 2.72 21.25
CA GLN A 280 1.44 4.03 20.68
C GLN A 280 2.43 4.45 19.58
N ALA A 281 3.72 4.16 19.78
CA ALA A 281 4.75 4.45 18.77
C ALA A 281 4.57 3.60 17.50
N GLU A 282 4.21 2.31 17.64
CA GLU A 282 3.90 1.43 16.51
C GLU A 282 2.66 1.89 15.75
N ALA A 283 1.59 2.25 16.46
CA ALA A 283 0.38 2.78 15.83
C ALA A 283 0.64 4.11 15.09
N ALA A 284 1.48 5.00 15.64
CA ALA A 284 1.86 6.24 14.99
C ALA A 284 2.74 6.01 13.74
N LEU A 285 3.62 5.00 13.77
CA LEU A 285 4.45 4.61 12.62
C LEU A 285 3.60 4.01 11.48
N GLU A 286 2.59 3.19 11.81
CA GLU A 286 1.68 2.65 10.80
C GLU A 286 0.79 3.73 10.19
N ALA A 287 0.27 4.66 10.98
CA ALA A 287 -0.47 5.81 10.47
C ALA A 287 0.39 6.66 9.52
N ALA A 288 1.63 6.96 9.90
CA ALA A 288 2.56 7.71 9.06
C ALA A 288 2.94 6.96 7.77
N ARG A 289 3.04 5.63 7.80
CA ARG A 289 3.26 4.81 6.59
C ARG A 289 2.05 4.84 5.67
N ALA A 290 0.85 4.69 6.20
CA ALA A 290 -0.40 4.78 5.43
C ALA A 290 -0.58 6.17 4.77
N GLU A 291 -0.22 7.25 5.48
CA GLU A 291 -0.21 8.61 4.91
C GLU A 291 0.84 8.77 3.81
N ALA A 292 2.05 8.25 4.01
CA ALA A 292 3.11 8.30 3.01
C ALA A 292 2.76 7.48 1.74
N GLU A 293 2.13 6.33 1.90
CA GLU A 293 1.61 5.52 0.78
C GLU A 293 0.45 6.21 0.07
N GLY A 294 -0.45 6.85 0.81
CA GLY A 294 -1.52 7.67 0.26
C GLY A 294 -1.01 8.88 -0.53
N LEU A 295 0.07 9.51 -0.07
CA LEU A 295 0.75 10.59 -0.79
C LEU A 295 1.46 10.08 -2.04
N ALA A 296 2.14 8.93 -1.96
CA ALA A 296 2.81 8.32 -3.10
C ALA A 296 1.81 7.87 -4.20
N LEU A 297 0.61 7.41 -3.81
CA LEU A 297 -0.48 7.11 -4.73
C LEU A 297 -1.05 8.38 -5.40
N LYS A 298 -1.18 9.47 -4.64
CA LYS A 298 -1.58 10.78 -5.19
C LYS A 298 -0.52 11.34 -6.14
N GLU A 299 0.75 11.15 -5.83
CA GLU A 299 1.88 11.56 -6.68
C GLU A 299 1.90 10.78 -8.00
N LYS A 300 1.57 9.49 -7.96
CA LYS A 300 1.45 8.64 -9.16
C LYS A 300 0.23 8.96 -10.04
N ALA A 301 -0.87 9.36 -9.43
CA ALA A 301 -2.12 9.71 -10.12
C ALA A 301 -2.07 11.10 -10.76
N MET A 302 -1.21 11.98 -10.29
CA MET A 302 -1.05 13.35 -10.80
C MET A 302 0.29 13.47 -11.49
N GLY A 303 0.29 13.77 -12.79
CA GLY A 303 1.52 14.01 -13.54
C GLY A 303 2.38 15.11 -12.88
N PRO A 304 3.71 15.12 -13.11
CA PRO A 304 4.67 15.94 -12.37
C PRO A 304 4.40 17.44 -12.43
N ASN A 305 3.72 17.92 -13.47
CA ASN A 305 3.34 19.33 -13.61
C ASN A 305 2.14 19.72 -12.73
N MET A 306 1.24 18.79 -12.49
CA MET A 306 0.04 19.03 -11.66
C MET A 306 0.36 18.97 -10.16
N LEU A 307 1.34 18.15 -9.77
CA LEU A 307 1.87 18.11 -8.41
C LEU A 307 2.62 19.39 -8.04
N ARG A 308 3.41 19.93 -8.98
CA ARG A 308 4.07 21.23 -8.77
C ARG A 308 3.07 22.37 -8.62
N ALA A 309 2.01 22.38 -9.42
CA ALA A 309 0.95 23.39 -9.32
C ALA A 309 0.20 23.30 -7.98
N LYS A 310 -0.19 22.08 -7.53
CA LYS A 310 -0.86 21.86 -6.24
C LYS A 310 0.06 22.10 -5.04
N ALA A 311 1.33 21.75 -5.12
CA ALA A 311 2.31 22.05 -4.09
C ALA A 311 2.50 23.55 -3.97
N PHE A 312 2.53 24.29 -5.10
CA PHE A 312 2.64 25.75 -5.12
C PHE A 312 1.37 26.43 -4.57
N GLU A 313 0.19 25.90 -4.89
CA GLU A 313 -1.10 26.36 -4.37
C GLU A 313 -1.21 26.13 -2.85
N ASN A 314 -0.80 24.95 -2.36
CA ASN A 314 -0.75 24.66 -0.93
C ASN A 314 0.31 25.48 -0.17
N MET A 315 1.44 25.77 -0.79
CA MET A 315 2.42 26.71 -0.22
C MET A 315 1.87 28.13 -0.13
N LEU A 316 1.13 28.60 -1.13
CA LEU A 316 0.47 29.90 -1.14
C LEU A 316 -0.66 29.99 -0.09
N ASN A 317 -1.45 28.92 0.04
CA ASN A 317 -2.58 28.89 0.99
C ASN A 317 -2.13 28.71 2.45
N ASN A 318 -0.95 28.12 2.68
CA ASN A 318 -0.38 27.90 4.01
C ASN A 318 0.79 28.84 4.34
N ALA A 319 1.09 29.81 3.48
CA ALA A 319 2.14 30.77 3.72
C ALA A 319 1.75 31.69 4.88
N LYS A 320 2.23 31.36 6.06
CA LYS A 320 2.13 32.20 7.24
C LYS A 320 3.33 33.17 7.21
N VAL A 321 3.07 34.41 6.93
CA VAL A 321 4.10 35.43 7.03
C VAL A 321 4.19 35.86 8.50
N TYR A 322 5.29 35.54 9.14
CA TYR A 322 5.62 36.06 10.46
C TYR A 322 6.29 37.41 10.31
N LEU A 323 5.59 38.45 10.71
CA LEU A 323 6.18 39.76 10.82
C LEU A 323 6.82 39.90 12.21
N PRO A 324 8.13 40.06 12.32
CA PRO A 324 8.74 40.30 13.62
C PRO A 324 8.30 41.69 14.12
N SER A 325 7.55 41.72 15.19
CA SER A 325 7.28 42.93 15.96
C SER A 325 8.50 43.25 16.79
N GLY A 326 8.77 44.52 16.90
CA GLY A 326 9.95 45.02 17.63
C GLY A 326 10.07 44.52 19.06
N LYS A 327 11.25 44.57 19.59
CA LYS A 327 11.57 44.16 20.97
C LYS A 327 10.74 44.96 21.97
N ASP A 328 10.07 44.26 22.88
CA ASP A 328 9.48 44.85 24.05
C ASP A 328 10.57 45.38 24.99
N ALA A 329 10.19 46.19 25.96
CA ALA A 329 11.11 46.81 26.92
C ALA A 329 11.95 45.80 27.75
N GLU A 330 11.60 44.49 27.67
CA GLU A 330 12.30 43.37 28.35
C GLU A 330 13.19 42.52 27.42
N GLY A 331 13.31 42.85 26.12
CA GLY A 331 14.21 42.19 25.18
C GLY A 331 13.70 40.89 24.56
N ASN A 332 12.46 40.47 24.81
CA ASN A 332 11.84 39.31 24.20
C ASN A 332 11.17 39.67 22.86
N MET A 333 11.29 38.80 21.87
CA MET A 333 10.58 38.92 20.59
C MET A 333 9.13 38.46 20.73
N SER A 334 8.17 39.37 20.62
CA SER A 334 6.75 39.01 20.50
C SER A 334 6.31 38.97 19.06
N VAL A 335 5.50 37.95 18.72
CA VAL A 335 4.90 37.80 17.38
C VAL A 335 3.52 38.45 17.39
N LEU A 336 3.38 39.58 16.66
CA LEU A 336 2.18 40.43 16.67
C LEU A 336 0.99 39.92 15.88
N GLY A 337 1.13 38.89 15.06
CA GLY A 337 -0.01 38.34 14.33
C GLY A 337 0.38 37.40 13.21
N ILE A 338 -0.55 36.50 12.92
CA ILE A 338 -0.52 35.61 11.75
C ILE A 338 -1.38 36.29 10.69
N LEU A 339 -0.78 36.85 9.64
CA LEU A 339 -1.54 37.26 8.46
C LEU A 339 -1.94 36.02 7.68
N ASN A 340 -3.18 35.59 7.85
CA ASN A 340 -3.82 34.64 6.95
C ASN A 340 -4.21 35.44 5.70
N LEU A 341 -3.54 35.15 4.58
CA LEU A 341 -4.00 35.58 3.26
C LEU A 341 -5.14 34.70 2.81
N ASP A 342 -6.26 34.72 3.53
CA ASP A 342 -7.49 34.14 3.02
C ASP A 342 -8.01 35.03 1.88
N LYS A 343 -8.06 34.45 0.70
CA LYS A 343 -8.78 35.03 -0.42
C LYS A 343 -10.24 35.21 -0.02
N GLU A 344 -10.70 36.43 0.09
CA GLU A 344 -12.13 36.72 0.02
C GLU A 344 -12.72 36.08 -1.26
N PRO A 345 -13.87 35.39 -1.16
CA PRO A 345 -14.56 34.94 -2.36
C PRO A 345 -15.07 36.17 -3.13
N ALA A 346 -14.60 36.31 -4.36
CA ALA A 346 -15.13 37.30 -5.29
C ALA A 346 -16.65 37.08 -5.42
N LYS A 347 -17.39 38.18 -5.19
CA LYS A 347 -18.81 38.29 -5.49
C LYS A 347 -19.05 38.21 -6.99
#